data_a82732b4ae087ec447340246c7714199
#
_entry.id   a82732b4ae087ec447340246c7714199
#
_cell.length_a   1.000
_cell.length_b   1.000
_cell.length_c   1.000
_cell.angle_alpha   90.00
_cell.angle_beta   90.00
_cell.angle_gamma   90.00
#
_symmetry.space_group_name_H-M   'P 1'
#
loop_
_entity.id
_entity.type
_entity.pdbx_description
1 polymer ?
#
loop_
_entity_poly.entity_id
_entity_poly.type
_entity_poly.pdbx_seq_one_letter_code
_entity_poly.pdbx_strand_id
1 'polypeptide(L)'
;MHNPPALLIIRPANRIPADAALCRRTGWQPVPFPLIHIQPEANALAELPAQLRQAAAAVWISPTAVETALPLLAGSHSATNTGLPENEPSSLLPNIKPNPPIFSGSLIARLPQPQIAVGSGTAKALRQAGFVHIVAPDGGHDSEAVLALPLWRTLNPGANILIVRGAHGRNLLPESLCRLGFQVACADIYQRRPLAPDWALFAAAQPAAAWITSAEQVRLLFAAAPASLTQQLQSLLYFAHHPRIAEALSQAGAARIRLLSSAAELENALIAERQHLTQAT
;
A
#
# COMPACT_ATOMS: atom_id res chain seq x y z
N MET A 1 24.40 -27.33 2.22
CA MET A 1 23.62 -26.30 1.49
C MET A 1 23.33 -25.20 2.49
N HIS A 2 23.81 -23.96 2.27
CA HIS A 2 23.50 -22.84 3.17
C HIS A 2 22.04 -22.45 2.99
N ASN A 3 21.31 -22.34 4.08
CA ASN A 3 19.95 -21.79 4.04
C ASN A 3 19.97 -20.37 3.50
N PRO A 4 19.00 -19.97 2.65
CA PRO A 4 18.92 -18.60 2.18
C PRO A 4 18.76 -17.63 3.35
N PRO A 5 19.44 -16.45 3.32
CA PRO A 5 19.29 -15.46 4.39
C PRO A 5 17.86 -14.96 4.48
N ALA A 6 17.37 -14.72 5.69
CA ALA A 6 16.00 -14.28 5.92
C ALA A 6 15.88 -12.74 5.80
N LEU A 7 14.87 -12.28 5.03
CA LEU A 7 14.49 -10.89 4.90
C LEU A 7 13.15 -10.63 5.59
N LEU A 8 13.15 -9.77 6.59
CA LEU A 8 11.96 -9.34 7.29
C LEU A 8 11.17 -8.35 6.41
N ILE A 9 9.92 -8.69 6.07
CA ILE A 9 9.06 -7.85 5.23
C ILE A 9 8.08 -7.10 6.12
N ILE A 10 8.39 -5.83 6.40
CA ILE A 10 7.59 -4.97 7.26
C ILE A 10 6.67 -4.12 6.38
N ARG A 11 5.55 -4.71 5.99
CA ARG A 11 4.55 -4.14 5.09
C ARG A 11 3.14 -4.50 5.56
N PRO A 12 2.09 -3.74 5.16
CA PRO A 12 0.71 -4.20 5.34
C PRO A 12 0.50 -5.58 4.70
N ALA A 13 -0.33 -6.41 5.33
CA ALA A 13 -0.49 -7.82 4.98
C ALA A 13 -0.86 -8.05 3.50
N ASN A 14 -1.68 -7.19 2.91
CA ASN A 14 -2.09 -7.25 1.50
C ASN A 14 -0.94 -7.05 0.49
N ARG A 15 0.20 -6.49 0.92
CA ARG A 15 1.39 -6.27 0.08
C ARG A 15 2.38 -7.44 0.11
N ILE A 16 2.34 -8.23 1.16
CA ILE A 16 3.33 -9.28 1.42
C ILE A 16 3.44 -10.33 0.30
N PRO A 17 2.37 -10.82 -0.36
CA PRO A 17 2.51 -11.85 -1.38
C PRO A 17 3.41 -11.44 -2.55
N ALA A 18 3.25 -10.21 -3.06
CA ALA A 18 4.09 -9.68 -4.16
C ALA A 18 5.54 -9.47 -3.71
N ASP A 19 5.72 -8.93 -2.50
CA ASP A 19 7.03 -8.66 -1.91
C ASP A 19 7.78 -9.97 -1.60
N ALA A 20 7.09 -10.99 -1.11
CA ALA A 20 7.65 -12.32 -0.88
C ALA A 20 8.09 -13.01 -2.18
N ALA A 21 7.36 -12.82 -3.28
CA ALA A 21 7.78 -13.31 -4.59
C ALA A 21 9.10 -12.68 -5.05
N LEU A 22 9.27 -11.35 -4.86
CA LEU A 22 10.52 -10.64 -5.13
C LEU A 22 11.67 -11.21 -4.29
N CYS A 23 11.47 -11.38 -2.98
CA CYS A 23 12.48 -11.95 -2.08
C CYS A 23 12.96 -13.33 -2.55
N ARG A 24 12.03 -14.22 -2.90
CA ARG A 24 12.40 -15.57 -3.38
C ARG A 24 13.21 -15.53 -4.68
N ARG A 25 12.82 -14.67 -5.64
CA ARG A 25 13.57 -14.52 -6.91
C ARG A 25 15.01 -14.04 -6.69
N THR A 26 15.24 -13.21 -5.68
CA THR A 26 16.57 -12.70 -5.33
C THR A 26 17.33 -13.62 -4.37
N GLY A 27 16.75 -14.81 -4.05
CA GLY A 27 17.38 -15.83 -3.22
C GLY A 27 17.33 -15.56 -1.73
N TRP A 28 16.39 -14.74 -1.26
CA TRP A 28 16.11 -14.51 0.15
C TRP A 28 14.91 -15.34 0.61
N GLN A 29 14.93 -15.73 1.87
CA GLN A 29 13.77 -16.30 2.55
C GLN A 29 12.87 -15.15 3.04
N PRO A 30 11.65 -14.98 2.51
CA PRO A 30 10.75 -13.95 2.98
C PRO A 30 10.18 -14.30 4.36
N VAL A 31 10.25 -13.34 5.29
CA VAL A 31 9.65 -13.43 6.62
C VAL A 31 8.59 -12.33 6.73
N PRO A 32 7.30 -12.64 6.56
CA PRO A 32 6.21 -11.69 6.73
C PRO A 32 6.18 -11.14 8.16
N PHE A 33 6.21 -9.82 8.29
CA PHE A 33 6.17 -9.17 9.61
C PHE A 33 5.27 -7.92 9.58
N PRO A 34 3.95 -8.10 9.36
CA PRO A 34 3.03 -6.99 9.28
C PRO A 34 2.84 -6.35 10.66
N LEU A 35 2.97 -5.03 10.73
CA LEU A 35 2.73 -4.23 11.93
C LEU A 35 1.41 -3.46 11.86
N ILE A 36 0.77 -3.47 10.69
CA ILE A 36 -0.47 -2.75 10.41
C ILE A 36 -1.39 -3.67 9.62
N HIS A 37 -2.62 -3.78 10.10
CA HIS A 37 -3.74 -4.36 9.36
C HIS A 37 -4.60 -3.24 8.76
N ILE A 38 -4.97 -3.40 7.49
CA ILE A 38 -5.95 -2.53 6.84
C ILE A 38 -7.33 -3.17 7.05
N GLN A 39 -8.13 -2.54 7.88
CA GLN A 39 -9.50 -2.97 8.17
C GLN A 39 -10.47 -2.16 7.31
N PRO A 40 -11.18 -2.78 6.36
CA PRO A 40 -12.22 -2.11 5.59
C PRO A 40 -13.38 -1.64 6.48
N GLU A 41 -13.96 -0.47 6.16
CA GLU A 41 -15.15 0.07 6.80
C GLU A 41 -16.38 -0.26 5.94
N ALA A 42 -17.12 -1.29 6.32
CA ALA A 42 -18.20 -1.85 5.51
C ALA A 42 -19.29 -0.83 5.14
N ASN A 43 -19.71 0.02 6.08
CA ASN A 43 -20.74 1.03 5.83
C ASN A 43 -20.26 2.09 4.83
N ALA A 44 -19.07 2.63 5.02
CA ALA A 44 -18.49 3.62 4.11
C ALA A 44 -18.26 3.05 2.71
N LEU A 45 -17.85 1.78 2.62
CA LEU A 45 -17.73 1.08 1.34
C LEU A 45 -19.08 0.90 0.66
N ALA A 46 -20.15 0.53 1.38
CA ALA A 46 -21.48 0.36 0.81
C ALA A 46 -22.02 1.67 0.20
N GLU A 47 -21.73 2.81 0.80
CA GLU A 47 -22.13 4.14 0.32
C GLU A 47 -21.26 4.66 -0.84
N LEU A 48 -20.02 4.20 -0.94
CA LEU A 48 -19.02 4.73 -1.89
C LEU A 48 -19.49 4.76 -3.35
N PRO A 49 -20.18 3.74 -3.91
CA PRO A 49 -20.66 3.77 -5.29
C PRO A 49 -21.67 4.90 -5.56
N ALA A 50 -22.55 5.20 -4.59
CA ALA A 50 -23.52 6.30 -4.72
C ALA A 50 -22.81 7.65 -4.62
N GLN A 51 -21.89 7.82 -3.68
CA GLN A 51 -21.09 9.03 -3.50
C GLN A 51 -20.22 9.32 -4.74
N LEU A 52 -19.58 8.31 -5.32
CA LEU A 52 -18.81 8.46 -6.55
C LEU A 52 -19.66 8.94 -7.73
N ARG A 53 -20.89 8.43 -7.89
CA ARG A 53 -21.80 8.89 -8.97
C ARG A 53 -22.25 10.34 -8.81
N GLN A 54 -22.33 10.85 -7.59
CA GLN A 54 -22.77 12.21 -7.28
C GLN A 54 -21.63 13.24 -7.27
N ALA A 55 -20.39 12.78 -7.22
CA ALA A 55 -19.22 13.64 -7.17
C ALA A 55 -18.90 14.21 -8.55
N ALA A 56 -18.57 15.50 -8.61
CA ALA A 56 -18.00 16.15 -9.78
C ALA A 56 -16.53 15.78 -9.99
N ALA A 57 -15.82 15.42 -8.92
CA ALA A 57 -14.47 14.85 -8.95
C ALA A 57 -14.24 13.98 -7.70
N ALA A 58 -13.41 12.95 -7.82
CA ALA A 58 -13.02 12.10 -6.69
C ALA A 58 -11.50 12.17 -6.46
N VAL A 59 -11.08 12.42 -5.22
CA VAL A 59 -9.67 12.46 -4.81
C VAL A 59 -9.32 11.20 -4.04
N TRP A 60 -8.35 10.46 -4.52
CA TRP A 60 -7.86 9.21 -3.94
C TRP A 60 -6.55 9.46 -3.20
N ILE A 61 -6.58 9.35 -1.88
CA ILE A 61 -5.45 9.74 -1.03
C ILE A 61 -4.29 8.73 -1.07
N SER A 62 -4.57 7.46 -1.35
CA SER A 62 -3.52 6.42 -1.31
C SER A 62 -3.84 5.25 -2.23
N PRO A 63 -2.83 4.46 -2.65
CA PRO A 63 -3.06 3.17 -3.32
C PRO A 63 -3.95 2.22 -2.50
N THR A 64 -3.81 2.23 -1.17
CA THR A 64 -4.64 1.43 -0.26
C THR A 64 -6.12 1.76 -0.39
N ALA A 65 -6.48 3.05 -0.54
CA ALA A 65 -7.87 3.44 -0.75
C ALA A 65 -8.44 2.82 -2.04
N VAL A 66 -7.66 2.86 -3.13
CA VAL A 66 -8.06 2.26 -4.42
C VAL A 66 -8.24 0.75 -4.26
N GLU A 67 -7.28 0.07 -3.67
CA GLU A 67 -7.30 -1.39 -3.47
C GLU A 67 -8.43 -1.85 -2.56
N THR A 68 -8.73 -1.09 -1.51
CA THR A 68 -9.84 -1.40 -0.60
C THR A 68 -11.20 -1.24 -1.28
N ALA A 69 -11.35 -0.25 -2.17
CA ALA A 69 -12.58 -0.01 -2.91
C ALA A 69 -12.78 -0.97 -4.09
N LEU A 70 -11.69 -1.50 -4.67
CA LEU A 70 -11.69 -2.22 -5.93
C LEU A 70 -12.65 -3.43 -5.97
N PRO A 71 -12.70 -4.33 -4.96
CA PRO A 71 -13.62 -5.47 -4.99
C PRO A 71 -15.08 -5.08 -5.16
N LEU A 72 -15.49 -3.99 -4.51
CA LEU A 72 -16.84 -3.46 -4.60
C LEU A 72 -17.13 -2.80 -5.95
N LEU A 73 -16.20 -1.97 -6.44
CA LEU A 73 -16.37 -1.19 -7.67
C LEU A 73 -16.26 -2.05 -8.94
N ALA A 74 -15.49 -3.13 -8.88
CA ALA A 74 -15.35 -4.10 -9.97
C ALA A 74 -16.55 -5.04 -10.12
N GLY A 75 -17.51 -5.03 -9.19
CA GLY A 75 -18.69 -5.87 -9.25
C GLY A 75 -18.48 -7.31 -8.79
N SER A 76 -17.37 -7.62 -8.12
CA SER A 76 -17.15 -8.92 -7.49
C SER A 76 -17.94 -9.02 -6.20
N HIS A 77 -19.26 -9.25 -6.29
CA HIS A 77 -20.01 -9.75 -5.16
C HIS A 77 -19.64 -11.23 -4.94
N SER A 78 -18.64 -11.47 -4.13
CA SER A 78 -18.50 -12.76 -3.46
C SER A 78 -19.61 -12.81 -2.40
N ALA A 79 -20.75 -13.36 -2.77
CA ALA A 79 -21.72 -13.81 -1.79
C ALA A 79 -20.98 -14.79 -0.88
N THR A 80 -20.89 -14.46 0.41
CA THR A 80 -20.51 -15.41 1.45
C THR A 80 -21.52 -16.55 1.44
N ASN A 81 -21.22 -17.58 0.70
CA ASN A 81 -21.94 -18.84 0.78
C ASN A 81 -21.28 -19.66 1.89
N THR A 82 -21.91 -19.66 3.06
CA THR A 82 -21.67 -20.65 4.12
C THR A 82 -22.22 -21.98 3.62
N GLY A 83 -21.33 -22.84 3.13
CA GLY A 83 -21.63 -24.21 2.74
C GLY A 83 -20.35 -25.03 2.73
N LEU A 84 -20.30 -26.03 3.56
CA LEU A 84 -19.22 -27.00 3.79
C LEU A 84 -18.86 -27.84 2.56
N PRO A 85 -17.77 -28.64 2.58
CA PRO A 85 -16.97 -28.97 1.44
C PRO A 85 -17.37 -30.28 0.77
N GLU A 86 -17.17 -30.38 -0.53
CA GLU A 86 -17.01 -31.69 -1.17
C GLU A 86 -15.77 -31.73 -2.09
N ASN A 87 -15.05 -32.82 -1.94
CA ASN A 87 -13.88 -33.26 -2.66
C ASN A 87 -14.11 -33.41 -4.18
N GLU A 88 -13.10 -33.13 -4.97
CA GLU A 88 -12.43 -34.12 -5.85
C GLU A 88 -11.67 -33.43 -7.02
N PRO A 89 -10.80 -34.12 -7.78
CA PRO A 89 -9.42 -33.67 -8.01
C PRO A 89 -9.10 -33.25 -9.46
N SER A 90 -7.94 -32.60 -9.53
CA SER A 90 -6.94 -32.62 -10.63
C SER A 90 -7.41 -32.71 -12.08
N SER A 91 -7.08 -31.70 -12.91
CA SER A 91 -6.22 -31.93 -14.10
C SER A 91 -6.04 -30.67 -14.95
N LEU A 92 -4.78 -30.36 -15.30
CA LEU A 92 -4.29 -29.79 -16.56
C LEU A 92 -4.94 -28.46 -17.04
N LEU A 93 -4.27 -27.32 -16.79
CA LEU A 93 -4.51 -26.12 -17.56
C LEU A 93 -3.21 -25.53 -18.11
N PRO A 94 -3.22 -25.08 -19.37
CA PRO A 94 -2.08 -24.44 -20.02
C PRO A 94 -1.91 -23.00 -19.54
N ASN A 95 -0.67 -22.57 -19.52
CA ASN A 95 -0.12 -21.29 -19.15
C ASN A 95 -0.73 -20.15 -19.97
N ILE A 96 -1.73 -19.45 -19.44
CA ILE A 96 -2.29 -18.22 -20.01
C ILE A 96 -1.85 -17.06 -19.12
N LYS A 97 -1.03 -16.15 -19.69
CA LYS A 97 -0.74 -14.85 -19.05
C LYS A 97 -2.08 -14.15 -18.78
N PRO A 98 -2.38 -13.70 -17.57
CA PRO A 98 -3.61 -12.96 -17.34
C PRO A 98 -3.49 -11.57 -17.97
N ASN A 99 -4.17 -11.36 -19.09
CA ASN A 99 -4.61 -10.03 -19.47
C ASN A 99 -5.54 -9.52 -18.35
N PRO A 100 -5.45 -8.25 -17.91
CA PRO A 100 -6.39 -7.73 -16.94
C PRO A 100 -7.81 -7.87 -17.51
N PRO A 101 -8.78 -8.42 -16.77
CA PRO A 101 -10.13 -8.58 -17.24
C PRO A 101 -10.73 -7.20 -17.52
N ILE A 102 -11.17 -6.97 -18.75
CA ILE A 102 -12.06 -5.85 -19.10
C ILE A 102 -13.41 -6.19 -18.50
N PHE A 103 -13.69 -5.66 -17.32
CA PHE A 103 -14.98 -5.82 -16.65
C PHE A 103 -16.09 -5.05 -17.39
N SER A 104 -16.74 -5.71 -18.32
CA SER A 104 -17.91 -5.20 -19.07
C SER A 104 -19.14 -5.15 -18.14
N GLY A 105 -19.16 -4.18 -17.22
CA GLY A 105 -20.22 -4.02 -16.21
C GLY A 105 -19.75 -3.28 -14.95
N SER A 106 -18.44 -3.07 -14.82
CA SER A 106 -17.83 -2.37 -13.69
C SER A 106 -18.35 -0.93 -13.58
N LEU A 107 -18.66 -0.48 -12.36
CA LEU A 107 -18.95 0.92 -12.07
C LEU A 107 -17.81 1.84 -12.53
N ILE A 108 -16.57 1.39 -12.39
CA ILE A 108 -15.35 2.15 -12.75
C ILE A 108 -15.41 2.68 -14.18
N ALA A 109 -15.80 1.85 -15.16
CA ALA A 109 -15.88 2.24 -16.56
C ALA A 109 -16.99 3.29 -16.87
N ARG A 110 -17.88 3.52 -15.90
CA ARG A 110 -19.02 4.44 -16.02
C ARG A 110 -18.86 5.75 -15.27
N LEU A 111 -17.70 5.97 -14.64
CA LEU A 111 -17.41 7.19 -13.89
C LEU A 111 -16.77 8.23 -14.82
N PRO A 112 -17.56 9.24 -15.30
CA PRO A 112 -17.06 10.22 -16.27
C PRO A 112 -16.19 11.31 -15.65
N GLN A 113 -16.31 11.50 -14.33
CA GLN A 113 -15.63 12.57 -13.61
C GLN A 113 -14.14 12.28 -13.40
N PRO A 114 -13.32 13.34 -13.24
CA PRO A 114 -11.90 13.22 -12.93
C PRO A 114 -11.65 12.42 -11.65
N GLN A 115 -10.70 11.48 -11.72
CA GLN A 115 -10.18 10.69 -10.62
C GLN A 115 -8.80 11.22 -10.25
N ILE A 116 -8.72 12.00 -9.18
CA ILE A 116 -7.51 12.72 -8.80
C ILE A 116 -6.69 11.84 -7.86
N ALA A 117 -5.46 11.55 -8.25
CA ALA A 117 -4.50 10.82 -7.44
C ALA A 117 -3.59 11.81 -6.69
N VAL A 118 -3.37 11.62 -5.41
CA VAL A 118 -2.43 12.45 -4.64
C VAL A 118 -0.99 12.25 -5.08
N GLY A 119 -0.64 11.07 -5.58
CA GLY A 119 0.72 10.78 -6.04
C GLY A 119 0.78 9.66 -7.07
N SER A 120 1.98 9.45 -7.63
CA SER A 120 2.24 8.50 -8.71
C SER A 120 1.82 7.05 -8.38
N GLY A 121 2.02 6.60 -7.14
CA GLY A 121 1.59 5.28 -6.68
C GLY A 121 0.07 5.11 -6.72
N THR A 122 -0.68 6.14 -6.32
CA THR A 122 -2.15 6.16 -6.39
C THR A 122 -2.63 6.20 -7.83
N ALA A 123 -2.00 7.03 -8.69
CA ALA A 123 -2.31 7.09 -10.11
C ALA A 123 -2.09 5.73 -10.80
N LYS A 124 -1.00 5.04 -10.47
CA LYS A 124 -0.74 3.67 -10.94
C LYS A 124 -1.83 2.70 -10.50
N ALA A 125 -2.23 2.74 -9.24
CA ALA A 125 -3.30 1.88 -8.72
C ALA A 125 -4.64 2.13 -9.43
N LEU A 126 -5.00 3.39 -9.67
CA LEU A 126 -6.21 3.76 -10.41
C LEU A 126 -6.18 3.23 -11.85
N ARG A 127 -5.05 3.37 -12.57
CA ARG A 127 -4.90 2.81 -13.92
C ARG A 127 -5.05 1.29 -13.93
N GLN A 128 -4.42 0.61 -12.99
CA GLN A 128 -4.52 -0.85 -12.84
C GLN A 128 -5.94 -1.30 -12.50
N ALA A 129 -6.69 -0.48 -11.78
CA ALA A 129 -8.10 -0.71 -11.48
C ALA A 129 -9.05 -0.42 -12.66
N GLY A 130 -8.56 0.17 -13.77
CA GLY A 130 -9.34 0.45 -14.98
C GLY A 130 -9.99 1.84 -15.02
N PHE A 131 -9.64 2.75 -14.12
CA PHE A 131 -10.09 4.14 -14.23
C PHE A 131 -9.44 4.84 -15.44
N VAL A 132 -10.21 5.67 -16.16
CA VAL A 132 -9.77 6.29 -17.41
C VAL A 132 -9.44 7.78 -17.29
N HIS A 133 -10.18 8.54 -16.48
CA HIS A 133 -9.99 9.99 -16.32
C HIS A 133 -9.13 10.31 -15.11
N ILE A 134 -7.84 9.93 -15.15
CA ILE A 134 -6.93 10.07 -14.02
C ILE A 134 -6.12 11.35 -14.16
N VAL A 135 -6.19 12.20 -13.11
CA VAL A 135 -5.41 13.42 -12.94
C VAL A 135 -4.47 13.23 -11.76
N ALA A 136 -3.21 13.62 -11.92
CA ALA A 136 -2.23 13.62 -10.85
C ALA A 136 -1.32 14.86 -10.99
N PRO A 137 -0.77 15.39 -9.90
CA PRO A 137 0.25 16.43 -9.99
C PRO A 137 1.50 15.93 -10.74
N ASP A 138 2.10 16.78 -11.56
CA ASP A 138 3.36 16.49 -12.27
C ASP A 138 4.56 16.44 -11.31
N GLY A 139 4.47 17.14 -10.17
CA GLY A 139 5.46 17.16 -9.10
C GLY A 139 4.78 17.17 -7.73
N GLY A 140 5.46 16.61 -6.73
CA GLY A 140 4.90 16.45 -5.39
C GLY A 140 4.02 15.20 -5.24
N HIS A 141 3.80 14.80 -3.99
CA HIS A 141 2.97 13.63 -3.63
C HIS A 141 2.19 13.93 -2.34
N ASP A 142 1.68 15.15 -2.22
CA ASP A 142 1.04 15.69 -1.03
C ASP A 142 -0.24 16.47 -1.38
N SER A 143 -0.88 16.95 -0.34
CA SER A 143 -2.13 17.72 -0.46
C SER A 143 -1.92 19.06 -1.17
N GLU A 144 -0.78 19.68 -0.99
CA GLU A 144 -0.41 20.97 -1.57
C GLU A 144 -0.31 20.86 -3.10
N ALA A 145 0.35 19.81 -3.60
CA ALA A 145 0.44 19.54 -5.03
C ALA A 145 -0.94 19.29 -5.67
N VAL A 146 -1.83 18.59 -4.96
CA VAL A 146 -3.22 18.38 -5.41
C VAL A 146 -3.98 19.69 -5.46
N LEU A 147 -3.83 20.56 -4.45
CA LEU A 147 -4.50 21.87 -4.41
C LEU A 147 -4.02 22.81 -5.51
N ALA A 148 -2.80 22.64 -6.01
CA ALA A 148 -2.25 23.44 -7.11
C ALA A 148 -2.75 23.01 -8.51
N LEU A 149 -3.51 21.92 -8.63
CA LEU A 149 -4.01 21.43 -9.92
C LEU A 149 -4.91 22.45 -10.60
N PRO A 150 -4.70 22.76 -11.92
CA PRO A 150 -5.55 23.69 -12.67
C PRO A 150 -7.01 23.26 -12.76
N LEU A 151 -7.27 21.96 -12.59
CA LEU A 151 -8.60 21.34 -12.63
C LEU A 151 -9.63 22.06 -11.74
N TRP A 152 -9.22 22.55 -10.59
CA TRP A 152 -10.14 23.22 -9.65
C TRP A 152 -10.81 24.47 -10.23
N ARG A 153 -10.17 25.12 -11.22
CA ARG A 153 -10.71 26.29 -11.92
C ARG A 153 -11.75 25.95 -12.98
N THR A 154 -11.83 24.67 -13.38
CA THR A 154 -12.76 24.18 -14.40
C THR A 154 -14.04 23.61 -13.82
N LEU A 155 -14.07 23.37 -12.53
CA LEU A 155 -15.25 22.86 -11.83
C LEU A 155 -16.17 24.03 -11.43
N ASN A 156 -17.48 23.78 -11.45
CA ASN A 156 -18.47 24.78 -11.04
C ASN A 156 -18.32 25.10 -9.55
N PRO A 157 -18.55 26.35 -9.13
CA PRO A 157 -18.68 26.69 -7.71
C PRO A 157 -19.76 25.83 -7.03
N GLY A 158 -19.48 25.36 -5.82
CA GLY A 158 -20.37 24.46 -5.09
C GLY A 158 -20.39 23.00 -5.56
N ALA A 159 -19.53 22.64 -6.52
CA ALA A 159 -19.43 21.25 -6.98
C ALA A 159 -19.06 20.29 -5.84
N ASN A 160 -19.64 19.08 -5.86
CA ASN A 160 -19.37 18.04 -4.87
C ASN A 160 -18.03 17.36 -5.16
N ILE A 161 -17.10 17.42 -4.21
CA ILE A 161 -15.81 16.71 -4.27
C ILE A 161 -15.81 15.58 -3.25
N LEU A 162 -15.54 14.37 -3.71
CA LEU A 162 -15.41 13.22 -2.83
C LEU A 162 -13.93 12.93 -2.56
N ILE A 163 -13.54 12.84 -1.29
CA ILE A 163 -12.20 12.42 -0.88
C ILE A 163 -12.28 10.99 -0.35
N VAL A 164 -11.67 10.04 -1.06
CA VAL A 164 -11.63 8.62 -0.69
C VAL A 164 -10.32 8.35 0.05
N ARG A 165 -10.41 7.97 1.33
CA ARG A 165 -9.24 7.89 2.22
C ARG A 165 -9.40 6.83 3.32
N GLY A 166 -8.33 6.63 4.10
CA GLY A 166 -8.41 5.96 5.39
C GLY A 166 -8.86 6.90 6.49
N ALA A 167 -9.48 6.36 7.52
CA ALA A 167 -9.89 7.11 8.71
C ALA A 167 -8.69 7.84 9.35
N HIS A 168 -8.97 8.96 10.01
CA HIS A 168 -7.98 9.83 10.65
C HIS A 168 -6.95 10.45 9.69
N GLY A 169 -7.30 10.60 8.40
CA GLY A 169 -6.50 11.34 7.43
C GLY A 169 -6.39 12.83 7.78
N ARG A 170 -5.38 13.50 7.22
CA ARG A 170 -5.18 14.95 7.41
C ARG A 170 -6.38 15.73 6.88
N ASN A 171 -6.73 16.83 7.56
CA ASN A 171 -7.85 17.69 7.18
C ASN A 171 -7.46 18.85 6.23
N LEU A 172 -6.18 19.03 5.93
CA LEU A 172 -5.71 20.11 5.09
C LEU A 172 -6.42 20.17 3.73
N LEU A 173 -6.51 19.02 3.05
CA LEU A 173 -7.12 18.97 1.72
C LEU A 173 -8.63 19.24 1.75
N PRO A 174 -9.46 18.56 2.58
CA PRO A 174 -10.88 18.88 2.66
C PRO A 174 -11.14 20.33 3.06
N GLU A 175 -10.45 20.86 4.08
CA GLU A 175 -10.63 22.24 4.52
C GLU A 175 -10.25 23.27 3.44
N SER A 176 -9.18 23.00 2.69
CA SER A 176 -8.75 23.89 1.62
C SER A 176 -9.70 23.87 0.43
N LEU A 177 -10.24 22.71 0.06
CA LEU A 177 -11.25 22.62 -1.00
C LEU A 177 -12.57 23.29 -0.59
N CYS A 178 -12.98 23.18 0.68
CA CYS A 178 -14.12 23.96 1.20
C CYS A 178 -13.89 25.46 1.10
N ARG A 179 -12.68 25.93 1.43
CA ARG A 179 -12.31 27.37 1.27
C ARG A 179 -12.31 27.83 -0.18
N LEU A 180 -12.08 26.95 -1.13
CA LEU A 180 -12.23 27.21 -2.57
C LEU A 180 -13.70 27.22 -3.04
N GLY A 181 -14.67 26.99 -2.14
CA GLY A 181 -16.10 27.05 -2.43
C GLY A 181 -16.71 25.73 -2.88
N PHE A 182 -16.03 24.59 -2.74
CA PHE A 182 -16.57 23.26 -3.04
C PHE A 182 -17.32 22.67 -1.86
N GLN A 183 -18.28 21.79 -2.15
CA GLN A 183 -18.87 20.89 -1.16
C GLN A 183 -18.01 19.64 -1.06
N VAL A 184 -17.47 19.33 0.13
CA VAL A 184 -16.51 18.24 0.30
C VAL A 184 -17.08 17.16 1.20
N ALA A 185 -17.14 15.93 0.68
CA ALA A 185 -17.42 14.72 1.45
C ALA A 185 -16.17 13.87 1.58
N CYS A 186 -15.97 13.23 2.74
CA CYS A 186 -14.90 12.28 2.96
C CYS A 186 -15.49 10.87 3.13
N ALA A 187 -15.04 9.93 2.31
CA ALA A 187 -15.31 8.51 2.47
C ALA A 187 -14.12 7.85 3.16
N ASP A 188 -14.23 7.63 4.46
CA ASP A 188 -13.23 6.97 5.30
C ASP A 188 -13.42 5.44 5.19
N ILE A 189 -12.94 4.84 4.07
CA ILE A 189 -13.28 3.47 3.67
C ILE A 189 -12.44 2.37 4.33
N TYR A 190 -11.44 2.72 5.10
CA TYR A 190 -10.63 1.77 5.87
C TYR A 190 -9.99 2.44 7.09
N GLN A 191 -9.65 1.61 8.07
CA GLN A 191 -8.81 1.99 9.21
C GLN A 191 -7.46 1.26 9.17
N ARG A 192 -6.43 1.90 9.72
CA ARG A 192 -5.14 1.27 9.99
C ARG A 192 -5.12 0.82 11.44
N ARG A 193 -5.11 -0.49 11.67
CA ARG A 193 -5.05 -1.09 13.00
C ARG A 193 -3.64 -1.60 13.26
N PRO A 194 -2.97 -1.18 14.33
CA PRO A 194 -1.71 -1.79 14.74
C PRO A 194 -1.90 -3.29 14.99
N LEU A 195 -0.91 -4.08 14.57
CA LEU A 195 -0.79 -5.51 14.89
C LEU A 195 0.36 -5.71 15.86
N ALA A 196 0.17 -6.62 16.81
CA ALA A 196 1.25 -7.08 17.66
C ALA A 196 2.29 -7.84 16.79
N PRO A 197 3.58 -7.48 16.88
CA PRO A 197 4.63 -8.18 16.16
C PRO A 197 4.80 -9.62 16.64
N ASP A 198 5.04 -10.55 15.73
CA ASP A 198 5.36 -11.94 16.07
C ASP A 198 6.86 -12.08 16.39
N TRP A 199 7.22 -11.81 17.63
CA TRP A 199 8.61 -11.88 18.09
C TRP A 199 9.15 -13.32 18.14
N ALA A 200 8.29 -14.33 18.26
CA ALA A 200 8.72 -15.73 18.16
C ALA A 200 9.16 -16.07 16.74
N LEU A 201 8.40 -15.62 15.72
CA LEU A 201 8.79 -15.73 14.32
C LEU A 201 10.09 -14.99 14.03
N PHE A 202 10.26 -13.76 14.56
CA PHE A 202 11.49 -12.98 14.41
C PHE A 202 12.70 -13.73 14.96
N ALA A 203 12.60 -14.24 16.20
CA ALA A 203 13.68 -14.96 16.85
C ALA A 203 14.03 -16.27 16.13
N ALA A 204 13.03 -17.01 15.66
CA ALA A 204 13.24 -18.25 14.91
C ALA A 204 13.86 -18.03 13.53
N ALA A 205 13.46 -16.97 12.84
CA ALA A 205 13.94 -16.66 11.49
C ALA A 205 15.33 -16.04 11.45
N GLN A 206 15.78 -15.40 12.54
CA GLN A 206 17.08 -14.69 12.63
C GLN A 206 17.37 -13.85 11.37
N PRO A 207 16.53 -12.84 11.06
CA PRO A 207 16.65 -12.11 9.81
C PRO A 207 18.01 -11.39 9.71
N ALA A 208 18.62 -11.42 8.54
CA ALA A 208 19.83 -10.67 8.23
C ALA A 208 19.55 -9.23 7.79
N ALA A 209 18.36 -9.00 7.21
CA ALA A 209 17.94 -7.71 6.73
C ALA A 209 16.43 -7.50 6.92
N ALA A 210 15.99 -6.26 6.78
CA ALA A 210 14.58 -5.87 6.83
C ALA A 210 14.23 -4.89 5.71
N TRP A 211 13.04 -5.06 5.12
CA TRP A 211 12.48 -4.10 4.19
C TRP A 211 11.28 -3.40 4.82
N ILE A 212 11.40 -2.08 5.00
CA ILE A 212 10.41 -1.24 5.66
C ILE A 212 10.03 -0.03 4.80
N THR A 213 8.76 0.36 4.77
CA THR A 213 8.24 1.31 3.79
C THR A 213 7.54 2.53 4.37
N SER A 214 7.51 2.67 5.69
CA SER A 214 6.99 3.89 6.34
C SER A 214 7.66 4.17 7.68
N ALA A 215 7.84 5.46 7.99
CA ALA A 215 8.36 5.90 9.29
C ALA A 215 7.42 5.55 10.45
N GLU A 216 6.11 5.42 10.20
CA GLU A 216 5.15 4.90 11.18
C GLU A 216 5.48 3.47 11.59
N GLN A 217 5.73 2.59 10.60
CA GLN A 217 6.11 1.20 10.86
C GLN A 217 7.45 1.09 11.60
N VAL A 218 8.41 1.99 11.35
CA VAL A 218 9.66 2.06 12.13
C VAL A 218 9.33 2.33 13.60
N ARG A 219 8.53 3.36 13.88
CA ARG A 219 8.13 3.69 15.26
C ARG A 219 7.39 2.53 15.94
N LEU A 220 6.44 1.89 15.24
CA LEU A 220 5.70 0.74 15.78
C LEU A 220 6.62 -0.44 16.07
N LEU A 221 7.57 -0.76 15.18
CA LEU A 221 8.52 -1.84 15.34
C LEU A 221 9.35 -1.67 16.61
N PHE A 222 10.02 -0.53 16.74
CA PHE A 222 10.94 -0.28 17.84
C PHE A 222 10.22 0.00 19.17
N ALA A 223 9.03 0.61 19.15
CA ALA A 223 8.23 0.81 20.36
C ALA A 223 7.68 -0.51 20.93
N ALA A 224 7.42 -1.51 20.09
CA ALA A 224 6.94 -2.82 20.51
C ALA A 224 8.07 -3.83 20.78
N ALA A 225 9.33 -3.47 20.51
CA ALA A 225 10.46 -4.39 20.62
C ALA A 225 10.76 -4.78 22.07
N PRO A 226 10.86 -6.08 22.37
CA PRO A 226 11.40 -6.53 23.65
C PRO A 226 12.84 -6.04 23.84
N ALA A 227 13.22 -5.68 25.05
CA ALA A 227 14.58 -5.20 25.35
C ALA A 227 15.67 -6.19 24.89
N SER A 228 15.42 -7.49 24.99
CA SER A 228 16.33 -8.56 24.55
C SER A 228 16.54 -8.61 23.02
N LEU A 229 15.65 -8.06 22.21
CA LEU A 229 15.73 -8.09 20.76
C LEU A 229 16.11 -6.72 20.14
N THR A 230 16.15 -5.66 20.95
CA THR A 230 16.44 -4.29 20.47
C THR A 230 17.79 -4.21 19.77
N GLN A 231 18.86 -4.78 20.35
CA GLN A 231 20.18 -4.77 19.75
C GLN A 231 20.22 -5.54 18.41
N GLN A 232 19.53 -6.67 18.32
CA GLN A 232 19.42 -7.44 17.09
C GLN A 232 18.68 -6.64 16.01
N LEU A 233 17.58 -5.97 16.35
CA LEU A 233 16.86 -5.07 15.42
C LEU A 233 17.77 -3.95 14.93
N GLN A 234 18.52 -3.30 15.81
CA GLN A 234 19.44 -2.21 15.45
C GLN A 234 20.58 -2.67 14.54
N SER A 235 20.99 -3.94 14.60
CA SER A 235 22.07 -4.50 13.78
C SER A 235 21.63 -4.95 12.38
N LEU A 236 20.32 -5.07 12.09
CA LEU A 236 19.83 -5.46 10.77
C LEU A 236 20.22 -4.45 9.70
N LEU A 237 20.39 -4.94 8.47
CA LEU A 237 20.44 -4.08 7.30
C LEU A 237 19.00 -3.70 6.89
N TYR A 238 18.69 -2.41 6.92
CA TYR A 238 17.38 -1.90 6.51
C TYR A 238 17.41 -1.39 5.08
N PHE A 239 16.46 -1.86 4.25
CA PHE A 239 16.15 -1.27 2.95
C PHE A 239 14.98 -0.29 3.11
N ALA A 240 15.21 0.98 2.77
CA ALA A 240 14.24 2.06 2.82
C ALA A 240 14.26 2.85 1.50
N HIS A 241 13.09 3.31 1.03
CA HIS A 241 13.00 4.03 -0.26
C HIS A 241 12.62 5.50 -0.10
N HIS A 242 12.74 6.05 1.10
CA HIS A 242 12.49 7.47 1.36
C HIS A 242 13.37 8.00 2.49
N PRO A 243 13.96 9.21 2.37
CA PRO A 243 14.83 9.78 3.40
C PRO A 243 14.20 9.85 4.79
N ARG A 244 12.89 10.15 4.88
CA ARG A 244 12.16 10.17 6.18
C ARG A 244 12.12 8.81 6.88
N ILE A 245 12.17 7.71 6.12
CA ILE A 245 12.21 6.36 6.69
C ILE A 245 13.62 6.09 7.22
N ALA A 246 14.64 6.45 6.46
CA ALA A 246 16.04 6.32 6.86
C ALA A 246 16.34 7.15 8.12
N GLU A 247 15.81 8.36 8.20
CA GLU A 247 15.90 9.22 9.38
C GLU A 247 15.24 8.57 10.61
N ALA A 248 14.02 8.06 10.47
CA ALA A 248 13.32 7.36 11.56
C ALA A 248 14.07 6.11 12.03
N LEU A 249 14.69 5.35 11.12
CA LEU A 249 15.54 4.20 11.45
C LEU A 249 16.81 4.63 12.19
N SER A 250 17.48 5.68 11.75
CA SER A 250 18.65 6.26 12.42
C SER A 250 18.31 6.72 13.84
N GLN A 251 17.18 7.42 14.01
CA GLN A 251 16.70 7.86 15.33
C GLN A 251 16.38 6.66 16.26
N ALA A 252 15.96 5.53 15.69
CA ALA A 252 15.72 4.29 16.43
C ALA A 252 17.02 3.50 16.73
N GLY A 253 18.17 3.98 16.28
CA GLY A 253 19.47 3.36 16.51
C GLY A 253 19.88 2.29 15.49
N ALA A 254 19.19 2.19 14.34
CA ALA A 254 19.60 1.28 13.27
C ALA A 254 20.96 1.70 12.68
N ALA A 255 21.93 0.78 12.68
CA ALA A 255 23.30 1.06 12.27
C ALA A 255 23.52 0.93 10.75
N ARG A 256 22.71 0.11 10.07
CA ARG A 256 22.91 -0.25 8.65
C ARG A 256 21.64 0.09 7.86
N ILE A 257 21.65 1.19 7.11
CA ILE A 257 20.51 1.66 6.33
C ILE A 257 20.93 1.86 4.87
N ARG A 258 20.23 1.21 3.94
CA ARG A 258 20.40 1.40 2.51
C ARG A 258 19.16 2.12 1.96
N LEU A 259 19.37 3.38 1.56
CA LEU A 259 18.34 4.17 0.90
C LEU A 259 18.29 3.80 -0.58
N LEU A 260 17.09 3.53 -1.09
CA LEU A 260 16.81 3.14 -2.46
C LEU A 260 16.01 4.22 -3.17
N SER A 261 16.28 4.47 -4.44
CA SER A 261 15.56 5.46 -5.26
C SER A 261 14.34 4.86 -5.98
N SER A 262 14.29 3.53 -6.13
CA SER A 262 13.21 2.85 -6.85
C SER A 262 13.02 1.39 -6.39
N ALA A 263 11.88 0.80 -6.79
CA ALA A 263 11.62 -0.62 -6.56
C ALA A 263 12.57 -1.55 -7.34
N ALA A 264 13.03 -1.13 -8.52
CA ALA A 264 14.02 -1.88 -9.31
C ALA A 264 15.38 -1.93 -8.60
N GLU A 265 15.74 -0.85 -7.91
CA GLU A 265 16.96 -0.80 -7.12
C GLU A 265 16.93 -1.76 -5.93
N LEU A 266 15.76 -2.02 -5.35
CA LEU A 266 15.62 -3.02 -4.29
C LEU A 266 16.02 -4.42 -4.76
N GLU A 267 15.59 -4.84 -5.95
CA GLU A 267 15.95 -6.15 -6.51
C GLU A 267 17.46 -6.30 -6.65
N ASN A 268 18.12 -5.31 -7.25
CA ASN A 268 19.57 -5.28 -7.39
C ASN A 268 20.29 -5.25 -6.02
N ALA A 269 19.76 -4.48 -5.08
CA ALA A 269 20.32 -4.36 -3.74
C ALA A 269 20.24 -5.67 -2.96
N LEU A 270 19.13 -6.40 -3.07
CA LEU A 270 18.97 -7.72 -2.45
C LEU A 270 19.93 -8.76 -3.06
N ILE A 271 20.11 -8.76 -4.38
CA ILE A 271 21.05 -9.65 -5.06
C ILE A 271 22.49 -9.38 -4.59
N ALA A 272 22.90 -8.11 -4.58
CA ALA A 272 24.24 -7.71 -4.16
C ALA A 272 24.53 -8.08 -2.70
N GLU A 273 23.61 -7.77 -1.78
CA GLU A 273 23.78 -8.09 -0.36
C GLU A 273 23.85 -9.60 -0.11
N ARG A 274 23.03 -10.39 -0.82
CA ARG A 274 23.11 -11.85 -0.73
C ARG A 274 24.49 -12.39 -1.14
N GLN A 275 25.08 -11.83 -2.21
CA GLN A 275 26.43 -12.20 -2.65
C GLN A 275 27.47 -11.91 -1.59
N HIS A 276 27.38 -10.74 -0.93
CA HIS A 276 28.27 -10.38 0.18
C HIS A 276 28.14 -11.35 1.36
N LEU A 277 26.91 -11.71 1.75
CA LEU A 277 26.69 -12.66 2.84
C LEU A 277 27.24 -14.06 2.52
N THR A 278 27.21 -14.49 1.24
CA THR A 278 27.72 -15.79 0.83
C THR A 278 29.27 -15.81 0.78
N GLN A 279 29.93 -14.67 0.56
CA GLN A 279 31.39 -14.56 0.52
C GLN A 279 32.02 -14.41 1.91
N ALA A 280 31.24 -13.96 2.90
CA ALA A 280 31.67 -13.74 4.27
C ALA A 280 31.59 -14.98 5.17
N THR A 281 31.03 -16.07 4.65
CA THR A 281 30.84 -17.37 5.33
C THR A 281 31.78 -18.42 4.78
#